data_5b036dce9d534a1da235644096452ae4
#
_entry.id   5b036dce9d534a1da235644096452ae4
#
_cell.length_a   1.000
_cell.length_b   1.000
_cell.length_c   1.000
_cell.angle_alpha   90.00
_cell.angle_beta   90.00
_cell.angle_gamma   90.00
#
_symmetry.space_group_name_H-M   'P 1'
#
loop_
_entity.id
_entity.type
_entity.pdbx_description
1 polymer ?
#
loop_
_entity_poly.entity_id
_entity_poly.type
_entity_poly.pdbx_seq_one_letter_code
_entity_poly.pdbx_strand_id
1 'polypeptide(L)'
;MAGAFLGDFVKGNLVGERPSIIETGIRFHRAVDAFVDSHPMQRQSVDRFQPGFRRYGGIICDVVYDHFLANHWSKFSDENFLRFCEGAYAAILSERIHLGPGATETITRMQQYASLENYRSEAYIFRSLAHIGQRLKRANPMDQSFQEYLQHKAELEQDFLAFMPSLEVFAAGWLRANVGQQRYQTTDLR
;
A
#
# COMPACT_ATOMS: atom_id res chain seq x y z
N MET A 1 10.60 5.12 3.47
CA MET A 1 10.00 4.37 2.34
C MET A 1 10.42 2.89 2.33
N ALA A 2 11.71 2.54 2.24
CA ALA A 2 12.16 1.14 2.14
C ALA A 2 11.60 0.21 3.22
N GLY A 3 11.55 0.65 4.48
CA GLY A 3 10.93 -0.13 5.55
C GLY A 3 9.43 -0.40 5.33
N ALA A 4 8.67 0.60 4.89
CA ALA A 4 7.25 0.41 4.57
C ALA A 4 7.07 -0.58 3.41
N PHE A 5 7.87 -0.46 2.36
CA PHE A 5 7.89 -1.43 1.26
C PHE A 5 8.21 -2.86 1.72
N LEU A 6 9.14 -3.00 2.68
CA LEU A 6 9.51 -4.29 3.24
C LEU A 6 8.42 -4.94 4.12
N GLY A 7 7.38 -4.22 4.49
CA GLY A 7 6.26 -4.75 5.28
C GLY A 7 5.65 -5.99 4.67
N ASP A 8 5.52 -6.05 3.35
CA ASP A 8 4.99 -7.21 2.60
C ASP A 8 5.93 -8.42 2.59
N PHE A 9 7.22 -8.20 2.70
CA PHE A 9 8.26 -9.22 2.52
C PHE A 9 8.74 -9.81 3.84
N VAL A 10 8.76 -9.01 4.91
CA VAL A 10 9.27 -9.42 6.22
C VAL A 10 8.15 -9.95 7.08
N LYS A 11 8.21 -11.24 7.41
CA LYS A 11 7.23 -11.90 8.29
C LYS A 11 7.83 -12.14 9.68
N GLY A 12 6.97 -12.31 10.68
CA GLY A 12 7.36 -12.58 12.05
C GLY A 12 7.86 -11.36 12.84
N ASN A 13 8.57 -11.62 13.95
CA ASN A 13 9.04 -10.58 14.84
C ASN A 13 10.24 -9.83 14.26
N LEU A 14 10.34 -8.55 14.58
CA LEU A 14 11.49 -7.73 14.27
C LEU A 14 12.43 -7.78 15.47
N VAL A 15 13.65 -8.25 15.25
CA VAL A 15 14.63 -8.56 16.31
C VAL A 15 15.91 -7.70 16.23
N GLY A 16 15.87 -6.60 15.50
CA GLY A 16 17.00 -5.68 15.38
C GLY A 16 18.05 -6.10 14.33
N GLU A 17 17.67 -6.98 13.39
CA GLU A 17 18.56 -7.41 12.30
C GLU A 17 18.78 -6.33 11.22
N ARG A 18 17.92 -5.31 11.21
CA ARG A 18 17.96 -4.19 10.26
C ARG A 18 18.11 -2.87 10.99
N PRO A 19 18.59 -1.81 10.31
CA PRO A 19 18.60 -0.47 10.89
C PRO A 19 17.24 -0.11 11.48
N SER A 20 17.24 0.57 12.62
CA SER A 20 16.01 0.90 13.36
C SER A 20 14.99 1.64 12.52
N ILE A 21 15.45 2.52 11.61
CA ILE A 21 14.56 3.26 10.70
C ILE A 21 13.85 2.33 9.69
N ILE A 22 14.51 1.27 9.24
CA ILE A 22 13.90 0.25 8.36
C ILE A 22 12.86 -0.54 9.13
N GLU A 23 13.20 -1.03 10.34
CA GLU A 23 12.23 -1.76 11.16
C GLU A 23 11.05 -0.91 11.58
N THR A 24 11.26 0.37 11.87
CA THR A 24 10.17 1.32 12.13
C THR A 24 9.24 1.46 10.93
N GLY A 25 9.79 1.52 9.71
CA GLY A 25 9.00 1.52 8.49
C GLY A 25 8.16 0.24 8.31
N ILE A 26 8.73 -0.94 8.64
CA ILE A 26 8.00 -2.21 8.61
C ILE A 26 6.84 -2.20 9.64
N ARG A 27 7.10 -1.70 10.86
CA ARG A 27 6.05 -1.56 11.89
C ARG A 27 4.95 -0.60 11.46
N PHE A 28 5.34 0.51 10.80
CA PHE A 28 4.39 1.48 10.26
C PHE A 28 3.47 0.84 9.22
N HIS A 29 4.03 0.14 8.23
CA HIS A 29 3.24 -0.58 7.23
C HIS A 29 2.22 -1.52 7.89
N ARG A 30 2.68 -2.39 8.80
CA ARG A 30 1.79 -3.32 9.52
C ARG A 30 0.69 -2.62 10.34
N ALA A 31 1.00 -1.45 10.91
CA ALA A 31 0.02 -0.66 11.64
C ALA A 31 -1.03 -0.04 10.70
N VAL A 32 -0.60 0.42 9.52
CA VAL A 32 -1.49 0.92 8.47
C VAL A 32 -2.40 -0.20 7.97
N ASP A 33 -1.86 -1.38 7.64
CA ASP A 33 -2.65 -2.53 7.21
C ASP A 33 -3.72 -2.89 8.25
N ALA A 34 -3.34 -3.01 9.51
CA ALA A 34 -4.28 -3.33 10.59
C ALA A 34 -5.37 -2.26 10.77
N PHE A 35 -5.02 -0.98 10.57
CA PHE A 35 -5.99 0.12 10.60
C PHE A 35 -6.96 0.02 9.43
N VAL A 36 -6.47 -0.17 8.21
CA VAL A 36 -7.28 -0.32 6.99
C VAL A 36 -8.23 -1.51 7.13
N ASP A 37 -7.73 -2.69 7.48
CA ASP A 37 -8.51 -3.92 7.60
C ASP A 37 -9.65 -3.81 8.64
N SER A 38 -9.43 -3.05 9.71
CA SER A 38 -10.42 -2.86 10.77
C SER A 38 -11.39 -1.70 10.52
N HIS A 39 -11.12 -0.84 9.53
CA HIS A 39 -11.88 0.38 9.33
C HIS A 39 -13.28 0.12 8.75
N PRO A 40 -14.35 0.78 9.27
CA PRO A 40 -15.72 0.58 8.79
C PRO A 40 -15.90 0.87 7.30
N MET A 41 -15.19 1.89 6.75
CA MET A 41 -15.27 2.23 5.33
C MET A 41 -14.72 1.12 4.44
N GLN A 42 -13.63 0.45 4.84
CA GLN A 42 -13.11 -0.71 4.11
C GLN A 42 -14.15 -1.84 4.05
N ARG A 43 -14.80 -2.11 5.17
CA ARG A 43 -15.88 -3.10 5.23
C ARG A 43 -17.06 -2.71 4.34
N GLN A 44 -17.45 -1.44 4.36
CA GLN A 44 -18.51 -0.91 3.50
C GLN A 44 -18.18 -1.12 2.01
N SER A 45 -16.96 -0.82 1.59
CA SER A 45 -16.52 -1.07 0.21
C SER A 45 -16.56 -2.55 -0.16
N VAL A 46 -16.09 -3.42 0.72
CA VAL A 46 -16.15 -4.88 0.51
C VAL A 46 -17.60 -5.38 0.41
N ASP A 47 -18.51 -4.84 1.20
CA ASP A 47 -19.93 -5.22 1.21
C ASP A 47 -20.69 -4.81 -0.06
N ARG A 48 -20.14 -3.88 -0.86
CA ARG A 48 -20.70 -3.51 -2.17
C ARG A 48 -20.56 -4.62 -3.19
N PHE A 49 -19.50 -5.43 -3.09
CA PHE A 49 -19.28 -6.54 -4.02
C PHE A 49 -20.30 -7.67 -3.82
N GLN A 50 -20.59 -8.38 -4.90
CA GLN A 50 -21.40 -9.59 -4.82
C GLN A 50 -20.78 -10.62 -3.86
N PRO A 51 -21.59 -11.49 -3.22
CA PRO A 51 -21.11 -12.42 -2.20
C PRO A 51 -19.90 -13.27 -2.63
N GLY A 52 -19.80 -13.66 -3.89
CA GLY A 52 -18.68 -14.42 -4.44
C GLY A 52 -17.34 -13.69 -4.43
N PHE A 53 -17.36 -12.36 -4.45
CA PHE A 53 -16.17 -11.50 -4.47
C PHE A 53 -15.75 -11.01 -3.08
N ARG A 54 -16.66 -10.97 -2.09
CA ARG A 54 -16.40 -10.39 -0.76
C ARG A 54 -15.20 -11.01 -0.05
N ARG A 55 -14.97 -12.31 -0.25
CA ARG A 55 -13.79 -12.99 0.27
C ARG A 55 -12.47 -12.40 -0.24
N TYR A 56 -12.48 -11.82 -1.43
CA TYR A 56 -11.35 -11.21 -2.10
C TYR A 56 -11.45 -9.67 -2.08
N GLY A 57 -12.48 -9.15 -1.43
CA GLY A 57 -12.84 -7.74 -1.44
C GLY A 57 -11.73 -6.85 -0.92
N GLY A 58 -10.99 -7.26 0.13
CA GLY A 58 -9.80 -6.55 0.60
C GLY A 58 -8.77 -6.38 -0.52
N ILE A 59 -8.42 -7.46 -1.22
CA ILE A 59 -7.44 -7.42 -2.33
C ILE A 59 -7.94 -6.53 -3.48
N ILE A 60 -9.23 -6.56 -3.77
CA ILE A 60 -9.82 -5.72 -4.82
C ILE A 60 -9.75 -4.25 -4.40
N CYS A 61 -10.13 -3.94 -3.16
CA CYS A 61 -10.08 -2.58 -2.62
C CYS A 61 -8.65 -2.03 -2.59
N ASP A 62 -7.64 -2.81 -2.22
CA ASP A 62 -6.25 -2.38 -2.20
C ASP A 62 -5.82 -1.86 -3.58
N VAL A 63 -6.06 -2.65 -4.63
CA VAL A 63 -5.70 -2.27 -6.01
C VAL A 63 -6.52 -1.06 -6.49
N VAL A 64 -7.80 -0.99 -6.14
CA VAL A 64 -8.71 0.09 -6.55
C VAL A 64 -8.42 1.38 -5.80
N TYR A 65 -8.07 1.29 -4.52
CA TYR A 65 -7.71 2.46 -3.71
C TYR A 65 -6.38 3.06 -4.14
N ASP A 66 -5.41 2.24 -4.53
CA ASP A 66 -4.18 2.72 -5.16
C ASP A 66 -4.47 3.48 -6.47
N HIS A 67 -5.42 3.00 -7.27
CA HIS A 67 -5.88 3.70 -8.47
C HIS A 67 -6.52 5.05 -8.14
N PHE A 68 -7.41 5.12 -7.17
CA PHE A 68 -8.02 6.37 -6.76
C PHE A 68 -6.98 7.34 -6.16
N LEU A 69 -6.05 6.84 -5.34
CA LEU A 69 -4.96 7.65 -4.79
C LEU A 69 -4.12 8.29 -5.92
N ALA A 70 -3.74 7.49 -6.92
CA ALA A 70 -2.95 7.98 -8.05
C ALA A 70 -3.71 9.04 -8.87
N ASN A 71 -5.03 8.89 -9.05
CA ASN A 71 -5.84 9.83 -9.81
C ASN A 71 -6.22 11.09 -9.01
N HIS A 72 -6.37 10.97 -7.70
CA HIS A 72 -6.67 12.09 -6.80
C HIS A 72 -5.44 12.63 -6.07
N TRP A 73 -4.23 12.31 -6.53
CA TRP A 73 -2.97 12.64 -5.86
C TRP A 73 -2.89 14.09 -5.37
N SER A 74 -3.30 15.04 -6.20
CA SER A 74 -3.27 16.47 -5.86
C SER A 74 -4.19 16.89 -4.70
N LYS A 75 -5.09 16.01 -4.23
CA LYS A 75 -5.89 16.27 -3.02
C LYS A 75 -5.11 15.94 -1.74
N PHE A 76 -4.06 15.14 -1.84
CA PHE A 76 -3.33 14.58 -0.70
C PHE A 76 -1.87 15.03 -0.65
N SER A 77 -1.33 15.58 -1.75
CA SER A 77 0.04 16.04 -1.82
C SER A 77 0.21 17.18 -2.81
N ASP A 78 1.02 18.19 -2.44
CA ASP A 78 1.47 19.25 -3.33
C ASP A 78 2.61 18.81 -4.26
N GLU A 79 3.23 17.65 -3.98
CA GLU A 79 4.28 17.09 -4.82
C GLU A 79 3.70 16.56 -6.13
N ASN A 80 4.44 16.77 -7.24
CA ASN A 80 4.07 16.16 -8.51
C ASN A 80 4.12 14.62 -8.43
N PHE A 81 3.05 13.95 -8.85
CA PHE A 81 2.92 12.49 -8.74
C PHE A 81 4.05 11.70 -9.39
N LEU A 82 4.50 12.11 -10.58
CA LEU A 82 5.59 11.40 -11.26
C LEU A 82 6.91 11.56 -10.52
N ARG A 83 7.19 12.76 -9.98
CA ARG A 83 8.37 12.99 -9.13
C ARG A 83 8.32 12.16 -7.86
N PHE A 84 7.15 12.05 -7.23
CA PHE A 84 6.97 11.17 -6.09
C PHE A 84 7.28 9.71 -6.46
N CYS A 85 6.77 9.19 -7.58
CA CYS A 85 7.03 7.82 -8.03
C CYS A 85 8.52 7.57 -8.26
N GLU A 86 9.19 8.46 -8.99
CA GLU A 86 10.65 8.42 -9.22
C GLU A 86 11.42 8.44 -7.88
N GLY A 87 11.06 9.37 -6.99
CA GLY A 87 11.66 9.50 -5.65
C GLY A 87 11.42 8.26 -4.78
N ALA A 88 10.24 7.64 -4.87
CA ALA A 88 9.90 6.43 -4.14
C ALA A 88 10.77 5.24 -4.59
N TYR A 89 10.89 5.01 -5.90
CA TYR A 89 11.79 3.97 -6.43
C TYR A 89 13.23 4.20 -6.00
N ALA A 90 13.75 5.43 -6.17
CA ALA A 90 15.10 5.78 -5.79
C ALA A 90 15.35 5.57 -4.28
N ALA A 91 14.43 6.03 -3.43
CA ALA A 91 14.54 5.89 -1.98
C ALA A 91 14.47 4.43 -1.49
N ILE A 92 13.72 3.56 -2.19
CA ILE A 92 13.68 2.14 -1.85
C ILE A 92 14.96 1.44 -2.33
N LEU A 93 15.39 1.70 -3.55
CA LEU A 93 16.59 1.10 -4.15
C LEU A 93 17.89 1.57 -3.48
N SER A 94 17.95 2.76 -2.90
CA SER A 94 19.11 3.22 -2.12
C SER A 94 19.38 2.35 -0.88
N GLU A 95 18.34 1.68 -0.37
CA GLU A 95 18.42 0.75 0.76
C GLU A 95 18.54 -0.72 0.32
N ARG A 96 18.98 -0.97 -0.91
CA ARG A 96 19.03 -2.29 -1.55
C ARG A 96 19.69 -3.37 -0.70
N ILE A 97 20.72 -3.01 0.07
CA ILE A 97 21.43 -3.93 0.98
C ILE A 97 20.52 -4.55 2.04
N HIS A 98 19.42 -3.87 2.38
CA HIS A 98 18.45 -4.29 3.40
C HIS A 98 17.20 -4.97 2.83
N LEU A 99 17.01 -4.96 1.50
CA LEU A 99 15.78 -5.46 0.87
C LEU A 99 15.69 -6.99 0.83
N GLY A 100 16.80 -7.66 0.58
CA GLY A 100 16.80 -9.08 0.23
C GLY A 100 16.37 -9.35 -1.23
N PRO A 101 16.59 -10.56 -1.74
CA PRO A 101 16.44 -10.86 -3.18
C PRO A 101 15.03 -10.60 -3.74
N GLY A 102 14.00 -11.12 -3.08
CA GLY A 102 12.61 -11.00 -3.56
C GLY A 102 12.09 -9.56 -3.59
N ALA A 103 12.38 -8.77 -2.54
CA ALA A 103 12.01 -7.37 -2.50
C ALA A 103 12.80 -6.56 -3.55
N THR A 104 14.08 -6.86 -3.73
CA THR A 104 14.92 -6.20 -4.74
C THR A 104 14.42 -6.47 -6.16
N GLU A 105 14.06 -7.72 -6.47
CA GLU A 105 13.48 -8.08 -7.77
C GLU A 105 12.16 -7.36 -7.99
N THR A 106 11.29 -7.34 -6.98
CA THR A 106 9.98 -6.69 -7.07
C THR A 106 10.10 -5.20 -7.35
N ILE A 107 10.90 -4.46 -6.57
CA ILE A 107 11.03 -3.00 -6.77
C ILE A 107 11.71 -2.67 -8.10
N THR A 108 12.67 -3.47 -8.54
CA THR A 108 13.32 -3.30 -9.84
C THR A 108 12.31 -3.47 -10.99
N ARG A 109 11.45 -4.48 -10.90
CA ARG A 109 10.36 -4.67 -11.87
C ARG A 109 9.33 -3.56 -11.81
N MET A 110 8.94 -3.11 -10.62
CA MET A 110 8.01 -2.00 -10.45
C MET A 110 8.54 -0.73 -11.11
N GLN A 111 9.82 -0.42 -10.94
CA GLN A 111 10.45 0.72 -11.60
C GLN A 111 10.51 0.52 -13.12
N GLN A 112 10.96 -0.65 -13.58
CA GLN A 112 11.08 -0.96 -15.02
C GLN A 112 9.77 -0.81 -15.78
N TYR A 113 8.65 -1.18 -15.15
CA TYR A 113 7.32 -1.13 -15.74
C TYR A 113 6.49 0.08 -15.28
N ALA A 114 7.10 1.04 -14.62
CA ALA A 114 6.43 2.24 -14.10
C ALA A 114 5.13 1.89 -13.34
N SER A 115 5.21 0.92 -12.42
CA SER A 115 4.03 0.33 -11.79
C SER A 115 3.23 1.34 -10.98
N LEU A 116 3.90 2.25 -10.22
CA LEU A 116 3.21 3.28 -9.43
C LEU A 116 2.46 4.25 -10.35
N GLU A 117 3.11 4.70 -11.42
CA GLU A 117 2.54 5.63 -12.40
C GLU A 117 1.34 5.01 -13.11
N ASN A 118 1.43 3.72 -13.42
CA ASN A 118 0.40 2.97 -14.13
C ASN A 118 -0.86 2.72 -13.30
N TYR A 119 -0.85 2.90 -11.98
CA TYR A 119 -2.07 2.88 -11.19
C TYR A 119 -3.12 3.91 -11.64
N ARG A 120 -2.74 4.95 -12.38
CA ARG A 120 -3.70 5.86 -13.03
C ARG A 120 -4.55 5.22 -14.13
N SER A 121 -4.12 4.08 -14.67
CA SER A 121 -4.77 3.43 -15.81
C SER A 121 -5.70 2.31 -15.37
N GLU A 122 -6.97 2.37 -15.75
CA GLU A 122 -7.91 1.26 -15.56
C GLU A 122 -7.46 -0.03 -16.25
N ALA A 123 -6.81 0.08 -17.42
CA ALA A 123 -6.23 -1.09 -18.08
C ALA A 123 -5.13 -1.75 -17.26
N TYR A 124 -4.40 -0.99 -16.45
CA TYR A 124 -3.43 -1.54 -15.50
C TYR A 124 -4.14 -2.25 -14.35
N ILE A 125 -5.19 -1.66 -13.79
CA ILE A 125 -6.00 -2.26 -12.72
C ILE A 125 -6.60 -3.60 -13.16
N PHE A 126 -7.17 -3.65 -14.36
CA PHE A 126 -7.68 -4.88 -14.95
C PHE A 126 -6.61 -5.99 -14.98
N ARG A 127 -5.42 -5.67 -15.52
CA ARG A 127 -4.31 -6.64 -15.61
C ARG A 127 -3.79 -7.04 -14.23
N SER A 128 -3.71 -6.10 -13.29
CA SER A 128 -3.24 -6.37 -11.92
C SER A 128 -4.17 -7.34 -11.19
N LEU A 129 -5.47 -7.11 -11.22
CA LEU A 129 -6.47 -7.98 -10.60
C LEU A 129 -6.44 -9.38 -11.20
N ALA A 130 -6.39 -9.50 -12.54
CA ALA A 130 -6.29 -10.78 -13.22
C ALA A 130 -4.99 -11.53 -12.85
N HIS A 131 -3.85 -10.81 -12.82
CA HIS A 131 -2.57 -11.40 -12.44
C HIS A 131 -2.53 -11.87 -10.98
N ILE A 132 -3.13 -11.11 -10.06
CA ILE A 132 -3.26 -11.53 -8.66
C ILE A 132 -4.09 -12.81 -8.59
N GLY A 133 -5.21 -12.88 -9.31
CA GLY A 133 -6.05 -14.07 -9.37
C GLY A 133 -5.30 -15.32 -9.80
N GLN A 134 -4.42 -15.21 -10.80
CA GLN A 134 -3.60 -16.33 -11.29
C GLN A 134 -2.60 -16.86 -10.24
N ARG A 135 -2.20 -16.03 -9.28
CA ARG A 135 -1.26 -16.42 -8.20
C ARG A 135 -1.95 -17.02 -6.99
N LEU A 136 -3.25 -16.88 -6.88
CA LEU A 136 -4.03 -17.48 -5.78
C LEU A 136 -4.14 -19.00 -5.99
N LYS A 137 -3.87 -19.75 -4.93
CA LYS A 137 -3.82 -21.23 -4.99
C LYS A 137 -5.17 -21.91 -5.22
N ARG A 138 -6.27 -21.22 -4.94
CA ARG A 138 -7.64 -21.75 -5.05
C ARG A 138 -8.36 -21.09 -6.22
N ALA A 139 -9.32 -21.80 -6.81
CA ALA A 139 -10.24 -21.20 -7.76
C ALA A 139 -10.87 -19.93 -7.16
N ASN A 140 -10.89 -18.86 -7.91
CA ASN A 140 -11.32 -17.55 -7.48
C ASN A 140 -11.91 -16.76 -8.67
N PRO A 141 -12.78 -15.77 -8.42
CA PRO A 141 -13.41 -14.98 -9.47
C PRO A 141 -12.61 -13.71 -9.85
N MET A 142 -11.32 -13.63 -9.50
CA MET A 142 -10.53 -12.40 -9.66
C MET A 142 -10.38 -11.93 -11.11
N ASP A 143 -10.53 -12.82 -12.08
CA ASP A 143 -10.59 -12.48 -13.50
C ASP A 143 -11.81 -11.64 -13.87
N GLN A 144 -12.89 -11.71 -13.08
CA GLN A 144 -14.12 -10.94 -13.23
C GLN A 144 -14.21 -9.73 -12.28
N SER A 145 -13.26 -9.59 -11.34
CA SER A 145 -13.29 -8.55 -10.30
C SER A 145 -13.22 -7.14 -10.85
N PHE A 146 -12.68 -6.96 -12.06
CA PHE A 146 -12.69 -5.65 -12.73
C PHE A 146 -14.12 -5.23 -13.14
N GLN A 147 -15.00 -6.16 -13.49
CA GLN A 147 -16.40 -5.86 -13.76
C GLN A 147 -17.14 -5.45 -12.48
N GLU A 148 -16.87 -6.12 -11.37
CA GLU A 148 -17.37 -5.71 -10.05
C GLU A 148 -16.92 -4.28 -9.68
N TYR A 149 -15.63 -3.97 -9.90
CA TYR A 149 -15.13 -2.60 -9.73
C TYR A 149 -15.91 -1.60 -10.59
N LEU A 150 -16.08 -1.86 -11.87
CA LEU A 150 -16.78 -0.94 -12.78
C LEU A 150 -18.24 -0.70 -12.37
N GLN A 151 -18.93 -1.72 -11.85
CA GLN A 151 -20.32 -1.60 -11.39
C GLN A 151 -20.44 -0.69 -10.16
N HIS A 152 -19.43 -0.65 -9.31
CA HIS A 152 -19.43 0.08 -8.03
C HIS A 152 -18.40 1.22 -7.98
N LYS A 153 -17.84 1.60 -9.13
CA LYS A 153 -16.73 2.56 -9.21
C LYS A 153 -17.01 3.86 -8.47
N ALA A 154 -18.16 4.46 -8.70
CA ALA A 154 -18.50 5.77 -8.13
C ALA A 154 -18.63 5.69 -6.60
N GLU A 155 -19.26 4.64 -6.09
CA GLU A 155 -19.43 4.43 -4.65
C GLU A 155 -18.12 4.06 -3.97
N LEU A 156 -17.29 3.25 -4.59
CA LEU A 156 -15.95 2.91 -4.09
C LEU A 156 -15.04 4.14 -4.03
N GLU A 157 -15.13 5.02 -5.03
CA GLU A 157 -14.40 6.29 -5.04
C GLU A 157 -14.87 7.23 -3.91
N GLN A 158 -16.17 7.29 -3.64
CA GLN A 158 -16.71 8.05 -2.50
C GLN A 158 -16.23 7.46 -1.17
N ASP A 159 -16.28 6.13 -1.01
CA ASP A 159 -15.77 5.45 0.19
C ASP A 159 -14.28 5.74 0.40
N PHE A 160 -13.46 5.66 -0.66
CA PHE A 160 -12.05 6.00 -0.61
C PHE A 160 -11.83 7.44 -0.15
N LEU A 161 -12.52 8.41 -0.76
CA LEU A 161 -12.37 9.83 -0.40
C LEU A 161 -12.84 10.12 1.03
N ALA A 162 -13.83 9.42 1.52
CA ALA A 162 -14.29 9.53 2.91
C ALA A 162 -13.34 8.84 3.90
N PHE A 163 -12.64 7.79 3.48
CA PHE A 163 -11.68 7.04 4.28
C PHE A 163 -10.35 7.79 4.48
N MET A 164 -9.82 8.43 3.43
CA MET A 164 -8.47 9.01 3.41
C MET A 164 -8.17 9.97 4.58
N PRO A 165 -9.06 10.90 4.99
CA PRO A 165 -8.76 11.78 6.13
C PRO A 165 -8.48 11.00 7.43
N SER A 166 -9.18 9.89 7.66
CA SER A 166 -8.96 9.04 8.83
C SER A 166 -7.60 8.35 8.77
N LEU A 167 -7.21 7.87 7.59
CA LEU A 167 -5.90 7.27 7.36
C LEU A 167 -4.76 8.27 7.55
N GLU A 168 -4.90 9.50 7.04
CA GLU A 168 -3.90 10.56 7.21
C GLU A 168 -3.69 10.90 8.69
N VAL A 169 -4.78 11.07 9.44
CA VAL A 169 -4.73 11.34 10.90
C VAL A 169 -4.05 10.20 11.63
N PHE A 170 -4.42 8.94 11.32
CA PHE A 170 -3.81 7.76 11.91
C PHE A 170 -2.31 7.71 11.61
N ALA A 171 -1.92 7.82 10.34
CA ALA A 171 -0.53 7.74 9.89
C ALA A 171 0.35 8.82 10.53
N ALA A 172 -0.11 10.06 10.53
CA ALA A 172 0.59 11.17 11.16
C ALA A 172 0.73 11.00 12.69
N GLY A 173 -0.32 10.50 13.35
CA GLY A 173 -0.30 10.19 14.78
C GLY A 173 0.70 9.09 15.11
N TRP A 174 0.67 8.00 14.34
CA TRP A 174 1.58 6.87 14.52
C TRP A 174 3.05 7.29 14.32
N LEU A 175 3.35 8.05 13.26
CA LEU A 175 4.70 8.54 12.98
C LEU A 175 5.21 9.45 14.10
N ARG A 176 4.41 10.38 14.61
CA ARG A 176 4.79 11.23 15.74
C ARG A 176 5.14 10.41 16.99
N ALA A 177 4.34 9.39 17.29
CA ALA A 177 4.54 8.58 18.48
C ALA A 177 5.80 7.66 18.39
N ASN A 178 6.16 7.19 17.20
CA ASN A 178 7.17 6.15 17.04
C ASN A 178 8.50 6.65 16.43
N VAL A 179 8.49 7.75 15.67
CA VAL A 179 9.72 8.32 15.08
C VAL A 179 10.26 9.46 15.93
N GLY A 180 9.39 10.24 16.59
CA GLY A 180 9.81 11.34 17.49
C GLY A 180 10.63 10.87 18.68
N GLN A 181 10.35 9.70 19.23
CA GLN A 181 11.07 9.16 20.41
C GLN A 181 12.50 8.68 20.09
N GLN A 182 12.81 8.31 18.86
CA GLN A 182 14.17 7.84 18.51
C GLN A 182 15.21 8.96 18.51
N ARG A 183 14.81 10.23 18.37
CA ARG A 183 15.72 11.38 18.45
C ARG A 183 16.24 11.65 19.87
N TYR A 184 15.52 11.23 20.91
CA TYR A 184 15.92 11.47 22.31
C TYR A 184 16.79 10.34 22.89
N GLN A 185 16.73 9.11 22.35
CA GLN A 185 17.54 7.99 22.86
C GLN A 185 19.00 7.99 22.37
N THR A 186 19.32 8.75 21.32
CA THR A 186 20.70 8.87 20.80
C THR A 186 21.50 9.99 21.47
N THR A 187 20.89 10.79 22.34
CA THR A 187 21.58 11.93 23.01
C THR A 187 22.12 11.58 24.41
N ASP A 188 21.71 10.44 24.98
CA ASP A 188 22.11 10.03 26.35
C ASP A 188 23.32 9.07 26.41
N LEU A 189 24.03 8.91 25.27
CA LEU A 189 25.27 8.11 25.20
C LEU A 189 26.49 8.98 24.82
N ARG A 190 26.70 10.09 25.54
CA ARG A 190 27.97 10.83 25.53
C ARG A 190 28.40 11.18 26.93
#